data_7526ce9a3ffc1d16f809fe5312efc0af
#
_entry.id   7526ce9a3ffc1d16f809fe5312efc0af
#
_cell.length_a   1.000
_cell.length_b   1.000
_cell.length_c   1.000
_cell.angle_alpha   90.00
_cell.angle_beta   90.00
_cell.angle_gamma   90.00
#
_symmetry.space_group_name_H-M   'P 1'
#
loop_
_entity.id
_entity.type
_entity.pdbx_description
1 polymer ?
#
loop_
_entity_poly.entity_id
_entity_poly.type
_entity_poly.pdbx_seq_one_letter_code
_entity_poly.pdbx_strand_id
1 'polypeptide(L)'
;MKGFVLPKVAPSAAKKPRIFTTHGDRRVDEYSWLQKADDSKVKAYIEAENEYASAAMKDTKALQGKLYKEIRGRLIEDDMSVPIKHGPYYYYTRTKKGKQYAIHCRTLGKNGKEEIILDENFYARGKTFFAIGSMEVSPDNRLLAYSIDTKGDERFTLY
;
A
#
# COMPACT_ATOMS: atom_id res chain seq x y z
N MET A 1 -16.18 -0.06 33.87
CA MET A 1 -15.17 0.03 32.82
C MET A 1 -13.82 -0.25 33.47
N LYS A 2 -13.11 -1.32 33.08
CA LYS A 2 -11.71 -1.50 33.51
C LYS A 2 -10.88 -0.40 32.85
N GLY A 3 -10.22 0.43 33.67
CA GLY A 3 -9.37 1.50 33.17
C GLY A 3 -8.27 0.95 32.24
N PHE A 4 -7.98 1.67 31.19
CA PHE A 4 -6.91 1.38 30.25
C PHE A 4 -5.57 1.48 31.00
N VAL A 5 -4.88 0.35 31.15
CA VAL A 5 -3.58 0.29 31.85
C VAL A 5 -2.49 0.31 30.78
N LEU A 6 -1.88 1.47 30.58
CA LEU A 6 -0.68 1.60 29.74
C LEU A 6 0.49 0.79 30.33
N PRO A 7 1.35 0.18 29.49
CA PRO A 7 2.66 -0.30 29.92
C PRO A 7 3.41 0.82 30.66
N LYS A 8 4.14 0.48 31.72
CA LYS A 8 4.63 1.47 32.69
C LYS A 8 5.59 2.55 32.12
N VAL A 9 6.27 2.27 31.03
CA VAL A 9 7.25 3.22 30.44
C VAL A 9 7.21 3.08 28.92
N ALA A 10 6.96 4.20 28.23
CA ALA A 10 7.11 4.27 26.79
C ALA A 10 8.60 4.23 26.38
N PRO A 11 8.98 3.62 25.28
CA PRO A 11 10.32 3.73 24.72
C PRO A 11 10.70 5.18 24.48
N SER A 12 11.99 5.47 24.59
CA SER A 12 12.51 6.81 24.32
C SER A 12 13.72 6.73 23.41
N ALA A 13 13.70 7.47 22.30
CA ALA A 13 14.83 7.54 21.39
C ALA A 13 16.03 8.24 22.08
N ALA A 14 17.20 7.62 21.97
CA ALA A 14 18.42 8.21 22.50
C ALA A 14 18.79 9.49 21.73
N LYS A 15 19.07 10.58 22.47
CA LYS A 15 19.57 11.81 21.88
C LYS A 15 21.02 11.62 21.43
N LYS A 16 21.28 11.82 20.13
CA LYS A 16 22.60 11.79 19.51
C LYS A 16 22.78 13.05 18.67
N PRO A 17 23.15 14.19 19.29
CA PRO A 17 23.17 15.47 18.60
C PRO A 17 24.17 15.45 17.43
N ARG A 18 23.70 15.86 16.26
CA ARG A 18 24.49 16.10 15.05
C ARG A 18 24.28 17.54 14.60
N ILE A 19 25.38 18.21 14.30
CA ILE A 19 25.37 19.60 13.85
C ILE A 19 25.36 19.60 12.32
N PHE A 20 24.45 20.34 11.74
CA PHE A 20 24.39 20.65 10.31
C PHE A 20 24.57 22.15 10.14
N THR A 21 25.39 22.55 9.18
CA THR A 21 25.59 23.95 8.82
C THR A 21 25.29 24.12 7.33
N THR A 22 24.32 24.96 7.01
CA THR A 22 23.93 25.27 5.62
C THR A 22 23.75 26.78 5.49
N HIS A 23 24.46 27.40 4.56
CA HIS A 23 24.45 28.84 4.32
C HIS A 23 24.66 29.69 5.59
N GLY A 24 25.52 29.22 6.51
CA GLY A 24 25.79 29.90 7.78
C GLY A 24 24.78 29.63 8.90
N ASP A 25 23.63 29.01 8.61
CA ASP A 25 22.65 28.55 9.60
C ASP A 25 23.14 27.25 10.25
N ARG A 26 23.19 27.23 11.57
CA ARG A 26 23.65 26.10 12.38
C ARG A 26 22.46 25.44 13.06
N ARG A 27 22.18 24.17 12.69
CA ARG A 27 21.10 23.36 13.28
C ARG A 27 21.65 22.17 14.02
N VAL A 28 21.06 21.86 15.17
CA VAL A 28 21.35 20.64 15.94
C VAL A 28 20.16 19.70 15.80
N ASP A 29 20.42 18.52 15.25
CA ASP A 29 19.44 17.44 15.17
C ASP A 29 19.86 16.30 16.09
N GLU A 30 19.09 16.07 17.15
CA GLU A 30 19.36 15.04 18.15
C GLU A 30 18.97 13.64 17.68
N TYR A 31 18.18 13.54 16.59
CA TYR A 31 17.56 12.30 16.13
C TYR A 31 17.89 11.92 14.69
N SER A 32 18.79 12.60 14.03
CA SER A 32 19.21 12.31 12.65
C SER A 32 19.69 10.85 12.43
N TRP A 33 20.10 10.17 13.49
CA TRP A 33 20.49 8.78 13.44
C TRP A 33 19.32 7.82 13.10
N LEU A 34 18.06 8.22 13.36
CA LEU A 34 16.88 7.45 13.02
C LEU A 34 16.62 7.33 11.50
N GLN A 35 17.26 8.19 10.69
CA GLN A 35 17.16 8.12 9.22
C GLN A 35 17.83 6.88 8.62
N LYS A 36 18.68 6.19 9.39
CA LYS A 36 19.39 4.98 8.94
C LYS A 36 18.54 3.74 9.15
N ALA A 37 17.61 3.48 8.24
CA ALA A 37 16.63 2.39 8.35
C ALA A 37 17.27 1.00 8.58
N ASP A 38 18.48 0.76 8.09
CA ASP A 38 19.17 -0.53 8.24
C ASP A 38 20.02 -0.65 9.52
N ASP A 39 20.17 0.41 10.30
CA ASP A 39 20.91 0.38 11.56
C ASP A 39 20.16 -0.47 12.60
N SER A 40 20.85 -1.42 13.21
CA SER A 40 20.28 -2.33 14.23
C SER A 40 19.69 -1.59 15.43
N LYS A 41 20.25 -0.43 15.80
CA LYS A 41 19.73 0.40 16.91
C LYS A 41 18.43 1.10 16.53
N VAL A 42 18.26 1.47 15.25
CA VAL A 42 16.97 2.01 14.74
C VAL A 42 15.92 0.92 14.76
N LYS A 43 16.25 -0.27 14.22
CA LYS A 43 15.33 -1.43 14.25
C LYS A 43 14.90 -1.79 15.67
N ALA A 44 15.86 -1.90 16.60
CA ALA A 44 15.53 -2.21 18.00
C ALA A 44 14.65 -1.15 18.65
N TYR A 45 14.84 0.14 18.34
CA TYR A 45 13.97 1.20 18.84
C TYR A 45 12.54 1.07 18.28
N ILE A 46 12.40 0.84 16.97
CA ILE A 46 11.10 0.65 16.33
C ILE A 46 10.39 -0.61 16.88
N GLU A 47 11.12 -1.69 17.09
CA GLU A 47 10.58 -2.92 17.69
C GLU A 47 10.04 -2.66 19.10
N ALA A 48 10.78 -1.94 19.93
CA ALA A 48 10.33 -1.56 21.28
C ALA A 48 9.06 -0.69 21.25
N GLU A 49 8.95 0.26 20.32
CA GLU A 49 7.73 1.06 20.13
C GLU A 49 6.54 0.19 19.70
N ASN A 50 6.76 -0.77 18.78
CA ASN A 50 5.72 -1.69 18.34
C ASN A 50 5.25 -2.62 19.46
N GLU A 51 6.17 -3.11 20.30
CA GLU A 51 5.84 -3.92 21.48
C GLU A 51 5.02 -3.11 22.48
N TYR A 52 5.42 -1.86 22.75
CA TYR A 52 4.69 -0.95 23.63
C TYR A 52 3.28 -0.69 23.09
N ALA A 53 3.14 -0.35 21.82
CA ALA A 53 1.85 -0.13 21.16
C ALA A 53 0.97 -1.39 21.22
N SER A 54 1.55 -2.56 20.95
CA SER A 54 0.84 -3.84 21.00
C SER A 54 0.33 -4.17 22.42
N ALA A 55 1.14 -3.89 23.43
CA ALA A 55 0.76 -4.07 24.83
C ALA A 55 -0.34 -3.07 25.24
N ALA A 56 -0.21 -1.81 24.85
CA ALA A 56 -1.20 -0.77 25.08
C ALA A 56 -2.56 -1.08 24.45
N MET A 57 -2.55 -1.65 23.23
CA MET A 57 -3.76 -1.97 22.46
C MET A 57 -4.33 -3.36 22.74
N LYS A 58 -3.72 -4.15 23.64
CA LYS A 58 -4.08 -5.55 23.87
C LYS A 58 -5.57 -5.75 24.17
N ASP A 59 -6.15 -4.91 25.01
CA ASP A 59 -7.55 -5.04 25.45
C ASP A 59 -8.56 -4.65 24.36
N THR A 60 -8.10 -4.01 23.28
CA THR A 60 -8.94 -3.60 22.14
C THR A 60 -9.03 -4.65 21.04
N LYS A 61 -8.24 -5.75 21.09
CA LYS A 61 -8.17 -6.75 20.00
C LYS A 61 -9.52 -7.36 19.62
N ALA A 62 -10.37 -7.65 20.63
CA ALA A 62 -11.71 -8.19 20.38
C ALA A 62 -12.58 -7.17 19.61
N LEU A 63 -12.53 -5.89 20.00
CA LEU A 63 -13.24 -4.80 19.33
C LEU A 63 -12.69 -4.58 17.91
N GLN A 64 -11.37 -4.57 17.74
CA GLN A 64 -10.74 -4.47 16.42
C GLN A 64 -11.22 -5.58 15.48
N GLY A 65 -11.25 -6.84 15.95
CA GLY A 65 -11.76 -7.96 15.17
C GLY A 65 -13.25 -7.84 14.79
N LYS A 66 -14.07 -7.30 15.71
CA LYS A 66 -15.49 -7.02 15.44
C LYS A 66 -15.66 -5.93 14.39
N LEU A 67 -14.97 -4.81 14.55
CA LEU A 67 -15.01 -3.68 13.63
C LEU A 67 -14.49 -4.07 12.23
N TYR A 68 -13.39 -4.81 12.17
CA TYR A 68 -12.86 -5.32 10.91
C TYR A 68 -13.88 -6.17 10.15
N LYS A 69 -14.52 -7.13 10.84
CA LYS A 69 -15.54 -7.98 10.22
C LYS A 69 -16.76 -7.18 9.77
N GLU A 70 -17.18 -6.19 10.55
CA GLU A 70 -18.31 -5.32 10.21
C GLU A 70 -18.01 -4.47 8.98
N ILE A 71 -16.85 -3.78 8.96
CA ILE A 71 -16.44 -2.94 7.84
C ILE A 71 -16.28 -3.78 6.58
N ARG A 72 -15.57 -4.91 6.66
CA ARG A 72 -15.37 -5.81 5.53
C ARG A 72 -16.69 -6.37 4.99
N GLY A 73 -17.64 -6.68 5.87
CA GLY A 73 -18.96 -7.18 5.47
C GLY A 73 -19.82 -6.17 4.70
N ARG A 74 -19.46 -4.88 4.73
CA ARG A 74 -20.11 -3.81 3.96
C ARG A 74 -19.52 -3.62 2.57
N LEU A 75 -18.35 -4.22 2.28
CA LEU A 75 -17.69 -4.10 0.99
C LEU A 75 -18.23 -5.14 0.00
N ILE A 76 -18.54 -4.68 -1.20
CA ILE A 76 -18.83 -5.56 -2.33
C ILE A 76 -17.50 -5.97 -2.92
N GLU A 77 -17.10 -7.24 -2.70
CA GLU A 77 -15.79 -7.74 -3.16
C GLU A 77 -15.79 -8.10 -4.66
N ASP A 78 -16.93 -8.54 -5.21
CA ASP A 78 -17.11 -8.75 -6.65
C ASP A 78 -17.83 -7.53 -7.23
N ASP A 79 -17.07 -6.59 -7.76
CA ASP A 79 -17.58 -5.30 -8.25
C ASP A 79 -16.86 -4.90 -9.54
N MET A 80 -17.44 -3.96 -10.27
CA MET A 80 -16.85 -3.42 -11.48
C MET A 80 -17.09 -1.92 -11.60
N SER A 81 -16.12 -1.22 -12.18
CA SER A 81 -16.28 0.20 -12.52
C SER A 81 -17.24 0.38 -13.69
N VAL A 82 -17.79 1.59 -13.84
CA VAL A 82 -18.57 1.94 -15.02
C VAL A 82 -17.68 1.84 -16.26
N PRO A 83 -18.10 1.10 -17.33
CA PRO A 83 -17.32 1.01 -18.56
C PRO A 83 -17.23 2.35 -19.28
N ILE A 84 -16.01 2.79 -19.57
CA ILE A 84 -15.70 4.05 -20.25
C ILE A 84 -15.37 3.77 -21.71
N LYS A 85 -16.05 4.45 -22.63
CA LYS A 85 -15.82 4.31 -24.06
C LYS A 85 -14.51 5.01 -24.49
N HIS A 86 -13.63 4.26 -25.16
CA HIS A 86 -12.46 4.79 -25.84
C HIS A 86 -12.31 4.08 -27.21
N GLY A 87 -12.45 4.84 -28.28
CA GLY A 87 -12.49 4.28 -29.64
C GLY A 87 -13.64 3.27 -29.81
N PRO A 88 -13.38 2.07 -30.35
CA PRO A 88 -14.38 1.02 -30.52
C PRO A 88 -14.62 0.21 -29.24
N TYR A 89 -13.81 0.39 -28.20
CA TYR A 89 -13.87 -0.39 -26.96
C TYR A 89 -14.49 0.36 -25.79
N TYR A 90 -14.97 -0.42 -24.80
CA TYR A 90 -15.37 0.02 -23.48
C TYR A 90 -14.39 -0.59 -22.45
N TYR A 91 -13.70 0.26 -21.70
CA TYR A 91 -12.71 -0.13 -20.70
C TYR A 91 -13.26 -0.01 -19.30
N TYR A 92 -12.97 -0.98 -18.46
CA TYR A 92 -13.38 -1.00 -17.06
C TYR A 92 -12.42 -1.84 -16.23
N THR A 93 -12.49 -1.68 -14.93
CA THR A 93 -11.82 -2.54 -13.96
C THR A 93 -12.86 -3.33 -13.20
N ARG A 94 -12.52 -4.52 -12.80
CA ARG A 94 -13.32 -5.30 -11.86
C ARG A 94 -12.45 -5.92 -10.77
N THR A 95 -13.07 -6.17 -9.62
CA THR A 95 -12.51 -6.90 -8.51
C THR A 95 -13.10 -8.30 -8.46
N LYS A 96 -12.45 -9.20 -7.75
CA LYS A 96 -12.94 -10.56 -7.53
C LYS A 96 -12.75 -10.95 -6.07
N LYS A 97 -13.77 -11.51 -5.47
CA LYS A 97 -13.76 -11.97 -4.09
C LYS A 97 -12.54 -12.84 -3.78
N GLY A 98 -11.85 -12.52 -2.70
CA GLY A 98 -10.63 -13.20 -2.28
C GLY A 98 -9.38 -12.83 -3.10
N LYS A 99 -9.48 -11.85 -4.00
CA LYS A 99 -8.34 -11.26 -4.70
C LYS A 99 -8.02 -9.88 -4.13
N GLN A 100 -6.74 -9.50 -4.21
CA GLN A 100 -6.26 -8.25 -3.63
C GLN A 100 -6.21 -7.11 -4.66
N TYR A 101 -6.04 -7.45 -5.94
CA TYR A 101 -5.76 -6.49 -7.00
C TYR A 101 -6.86 -6.49 -8.06
N ALA A 102 -6.90 -5.40 -8.83
CA ALA A 102 -7.84 -5.21 -9.92
C ALA A 102 -7.54 -6.11 -11.13
N ILE A 103 -8.58 -6.32 -11.94
CA ILE A 103 -8.50 -6.95 -13.25
C ILE A 103 -8.98 -5.90 -14.25
N HIS A 104 -8.10 -5.50 -15.16
CA HIS A 104 -8.39 -4.53 -16.20
C HIS A 104 -8.96 -5.23 -17.40
N CYS A 105 -10.12 -4.78 -17.85
CA CYS A 105 -10.90 -5.42 -18.89
C CYS A 105 -11.31 -4.43 -19.96
N ARG A 106 -11.66 -4.94 -21.14
CA ARG A 106 -12.35 -4.20 -22.19
C ARG A 106 -13.36 -5.08 -22.93
N THR A 107 -14.32 -4.46 -23.60
CA THR A 107 -15.22 -5.12 -24.54
C THR A 107 -15.25 -4.36 -25.87
N LEU A 108 -15.30 -5.07 -26.99
CA LEU A 108 -15.56 -4.46 -28.30
C LEU A 108 -17.04 -4.08 -28.39
N GLY A 109 -17.31 -2.77 -28.46
CA GLY A 109 -18.68 -2.28 -28.29
C GLY A 109 -19.26 -2.53 -26.91
N LYS A 110 -20.49 -2.10 -26.68
CA LYS A 110 -21.14 -2.10 -25.37
C LYS A 110 -21.47 -3.50 -24.84
N ASN A 111 -21.70 -4.46 -25.74
CA ASN A 111 -22.13 -5.82 -25.41
C ASN A 111 -21.18 -6.91 -25.94
N GLY A 112 -19.93 -6.51 -26.23
CA GLY A 112 -18.91 -7.45 -26.70
C GLY A 112 -18.47 -8.43 -25.63
N LYS A 113 -17.74 -9.47 -26.03
CA LYS A 113 -17.11 -10.40 -25.09
C LYS A 113 -16.03 -9.68 -24.29
N GLU A 114 -15.94 -9.98 -23.00
CA GLU A 114 -14.89 -9.47 -22.14
C GLU A 114 -13.51 -9.96 -22.61
N GLU A 115 -12.59 -9.02 -22.74
CA GLU A 115 -11.17 -9.25 -22.91
C GLU A 115 -10.44 -8.74 -21.67
N ILE A 116 -9.69 -9.59 -20.98
CA ILE A 116 -8.80 -9.19 -19.90
C ILE A 116 -7.52 -8.65 -20.55
N ILE A 117 -7.24 -7.36 -20.35
CA ILE A 117 -6.03 -6.72 -20.89
C ILE A 117 -4.87 -6.80 -19.90
N LEU A 118 -5.17 -6.81 -18.57
CA LEU A 118 -4.17 -7.00 -17.53
C LEU A 118 -4.85 -7.50 -16.25
N ASP A 119 -4.37 -8.61 -15.69
CA ASP A 119 -4.76 -9.10 -14.36
C ASP A 119 -3.60 -8.85 -13.39
N GLU A 120 -3.74 -7.81 -12.55
CA GLU A 120 -2.73 -7.47 -11.56
C GLU A 120 -2.45 -8.64 -10.60
N ASN A 121 -3.45 -9.46 -10.29
CA ASN A 121 -3.28 -10.63 -9.42
C ASN A 121 -2.34 -11.67 -10.01
N PHE A 122 -2.25 -11.75 -11.34
CA PHE A 122 -1.29 -12.64 -12.01
C PHE A 122 0.14 -12.13 -11.82
N TYR A 123 0.38 -10.85 -12.02
CA TYR A 123 1.71 -10.23 -11.91
C TYR A 123 2.20 -10.11 -10.47
N ALA A 124 1.28 -9.99 -9.51
CA ALA A 124 1.59 -9.92 -8.07
C ALA A 124 2.03 -11.26 -7.46
N ARG A 125 1.89 -12.38 -8.18
CA ARG A 125 2.23 -13.71 -7.63
C ARG A 125 3.70 -13.78 -7.20
N GLY A 126 3.92 -14.20 -5.95
CA GLY A 126 5.26 -14.35 -5.38
C GLY A 126 6.00 -13.04 -5.10
N LYS A 127 5.30 -11.90 -5.18
CA LYS A 127 5.83 -10.59 -4.80
C LYS A 127 5.36 -10.20 -3.39
N THR A 128 6.24 -9.56 -2.66
CA THR A 128 5.90 -8.98 -1.34
C THR A 128 5.16 -7.66 -1.47
N PHE A 129 5.35 -6.99 -2.59
CA PHE A 129 4.68 -5.75 -2.97
C PHE A 129 4.38 -5.75 -4.47
N PHE A 130 3.28 -5.15 -4.87
CA PHE A 130 2.94 -4.94 -6.28
C PHE A 130 2.08 -3.69 -6.43
N ALA A 131 2.43 -2.84 -7.38
CA ALA A 131 1.64 -1.69 -7.77
C ALA A 131 1.77 -1.43 -9.29
N ILE A 132 0.66 -1.04 -9.92
CA ILE A 132 0.65 -0.46 -11.27
C ILE A 132 0.87 1.05 -11.15
N GLY A 133 1.80 1.59 -11.95
CA GLY A 133 2.01 3.03 -12.09
C GLY A 133 1.12 3.61 -13.17
N SER A 134 1.54 3.49 -14.42
CA SER A 134 0.78 3.96 -15.59
C SER A 134 0.37 2.81 -16.48
N MET A 135 -0.74 2.98 -17.20
CA MET A 135 -1.23 2.01 -18.17
C MET A 135 -1.89 2.75 -19.33
N GLU A 136 -1.40 2.48 -20.57
CA GLU A 136 -1.88 3.11 -21.79
C GLU A 136 -2.02 2.10 -22.92
N VAL A 137 -3.10 2.20 -23.66
CA VAL A 137 -3.37 1.38 -24.84
C VAL A 137 -2.95 2.14 -26.09
N SER A 138 -2.29 1.44 -27.02
CA SER A 138 -1.87 2.06 -28.30
C SER A 138 -3.08 2.55 -29.12
N PRO A 139 -2.89 3.56 -30.02
CA PRO A 139 -3.98 4.10 -30.83
C PRO A 139 -4.71 3.06 -31.71
N ASP A 140 -4.01 2.01 -32.09
CA ASP A 140 -4.57 0.89 -32.88
C ASP A 140 -5.18 -0.21 -32.00
N ASN A 141 -5.20 -0.02 -30.67
CA ASN A 141 -5.74 -0.93 -29.64
C ASN A 141 -5.07 -2.32 -29.61
N ARG A 142 -3.85 -2.48 -30.12
CA ARG A 142 -3.16 -3.77 -30.24
C ARG A 142 -2.11 -4.00 -29.17
N LEU A 143 -1.57 -2.92 -28.59
CA LEU A 143 -0.52 -2.96 -27.57
C LEU A 143 -1.00 -2.30 -26.30
N LEU A 144 -0.47 -2.77 -25.19
CA LEU A 144 -0.63 -2.18 -23.86
C LEU A 144 0.75 -1.85 -23.31
N ALA A 145 1.02 -0.57 -23.03
CA ALA A 145 2.18 -0.16 -22.25
C ALA A 145 1.74 0.00 -20.78
N TYR A 146 2.50 -0.56 -19.87
CA TYR A 146 2.21 -0.44 -18.44
C TYR A 146 3.50 -0.43 -17.62
N SER A 147 3.46 0.14 -16.43
CA SER A 147 4.59 0.16 -15.52
C SER A 147 4.24 -0.45 -14.18
N ILE A 148 5.19 -1.17 -13.57
CA ILE A 148 5.00 -1.83 -12.29
C ILE A 148 6.14 -1.52 -11.31
N ASP A 149 5.77 -1.42 -10.03
CA ASP A 149 6.68 -1.44 -8.89
C ASP A 149 6.44 -2.74 -8.09
N THR A 150 7.51 -3.47 -7.81
CA THR A 150 7.48 -4.72 -7.03
C THR A 150 8.23 -4.62 -5.71
N LYS A 151 8.70 -3.42 -5.33
CA LYS A 151 9.50 -3.18 -4.13
C LYS A 151 8.84 -2.20 -3.15
N GLY A 152 7.94 -1.33 -3.64
CA GLY A 152 7.34 -0.27 -2.84
C GLY A 152 8.25 0.95 -2.69
N ASP A 153 9.18 1.15 -3.61
CA ASP A 153 10.12 2.28 -3.61
C ASP A 153 9.78 3.34 -4.67
N GLU A 154 8.59 3.21 -5.27
CA GLU A 154 8.06 4.11 -6.31
C GLU A 154 8.93 4.16 -7.58
N ARG A 155 9.75 3.11 -7.79
CA ARG A 155 10.53 2.95 -9.01
C ARG A 155 9.85 1.95 -9.93
N PHE A 156 9.23 2.47 -10.96
CA PHE A 156 8.44 1.69 -11.88
C PHE A 156 9.26 1.25 -13.09
N THR A 157 9.14 -0.03 -13.43
CA THR A 157 9.69 -0.58 -14.68
C THR A 157 8.59 -0.60 -15.73
N LEU A 158 8.87 -0.05 -16.93
CA LEU A 158 7.95 -0.03 -18.06
C LEU A 158 8.05 -1.33 -18.88
N TYR A 159 6.90 -1.82 -19.29
CA TYR A 159 6.71 -3.02 -20.14
C TYR A 159 5.83 -2.72 -21.35
#